data_d75196792f1addc235bd2f6b6f034c8a
#
_entry.id   d75196792f1addc235bd2f6b6f034c8a
#
_cell.length_a   1.000
_cell.length_b   1.000
_cell.length_c   1.000
_cell.angle_alpha   90.00
_cell.angle_beta   90.00
_cell.angle_gamma   90.00
#
_symmetry.space_group_name_H-M   'P 1'
#
loop_
_entity.id
_entity.type
_entity.pdbx_description
1 polymer ?
#
loop_
_entity_poly.entity_id
_entity_poly.type
_entity_poly.pdbx_seq_one_letter_code
_entity_poly.pdbx_strand_id
1 'polypeptide(L)'
;MKKWDIYVYGDVNIDEIIKEADKIPPPGEEWEVDTIKTCIGGGAALFALGIGKLGLKTVFKGSVGSDLYGEYIKDTFNKLGIDTSLITTEEDKNTGVSLSFTNKNDRSFLTYRGTNDTIDIRNIRLEEVKLAEHIHITGYMGSKNHDDYYNLIRLIKENTDTTISLDVGWDDTQEWNTSIYDIFPYLDVLFMNETEA
;
A
#
# COMPACT_ATOMS: atom_id res chain seq x y z
N MET A 1 11.22 -20.65 13.91
CA MET A 1 9.98 -20.16 14.55
C MET A 1 9.62 -18.88 13.87
N LYS A 2 8.40 -18.74 13.38
CA LYS A 2 7.90 -17.52 12.74
C LYS A 2 7.86 -16.39 13.78
N LYS A 3 8.27 -15.18 13.38
CA LYS A 3 8.28 -13.97 14.22
C LYS A 3 6.96 -13.20 14.09
N TRP A 4 6.39 -13.18 12.86
CA TRP A 4 5.19 -12.47 12.51
C TRP A 4 4.13 -13.43 11.98
N ASP A 5 2.88 -13.12 12.25
CA ASP A 5 1.75 -13.79 11.60
C ASP A 5 1.64 -13.30 10.15
N ILE A 6 1.81 -11.98 9.94
CA ILE A 6 1.69 -11.37 8.62
C ILE A 6 2.83 -10.38 8.35
N TYR A 7 3.42 -10.49 7.17
CA TYR A 7 4.32 -9.53 6.56
C TYR A 7 3.55 -8.78 5.48
N VAL A 8 3.43 -7.45 5.61
CA VAL A 8 2.74 -6.61 4.63
C VAL A 8 3.76 -5.78 3.86
N TYR A 9 3.69 -5.83 2.54
CA TYR A 9 4.52 -5.03 1.65
C TYR A 9 3.68 -4.16 0.74
N GLY A 10 4.02 -2.88 0.67
CA GLY A 10 3.45 -1.97 -0.33
C GLY A 10 3.38 -0.52 0.12
N ASP A 11 2.40 0.16 -0.44
CA ASP A 11 2.19 1.59 -0.32
C ASP A 11 1.63 2.03 1.02
N VAL A 12 2.07 3.21 1.43
CA VAL A 12 1.52 3.96 2.55
C VAL A 12 1.59 5.45 2.26
N ASN A 13 0.50 6.16 2.51
CA ASN A 13 0.39 7.60 2.32
C ASN A 13 -0.57 8.20 3.33
N ILE A 14 -0.73 9.51 3.27
CA ILE A 14 -1.79 10.23 3.97
C ILE A 14 -2.89 10.58 2.98
N ASP A 15 -4.12 10.32 3.38
CA ASP A 15 -5.32 10.79 2.69
C ASP A 15 -5.89 12.00 3.43
N GLU A 16 -5.90 13.17 2.77
CA GLU A 16 -6.61 14.37 3.22
C GLU A 16 -7.98 14.40 2.55
N ILE A 17 -9.01 14.01 3.31
CA ILE A 17 -10.37 13.88 2.81
C ILE A 17 -11.11 15.20 3.01
N ILE A 18 -11.39 15.90 1.91
CA ILE A 18 -12.13 17.15 1.85
C ILE A 18 -13.58 16.81 1.51
N LYS A 19 -14.48 17.02 2.47
CA LYS A 19 -15.90 16.72 2.30
C LYS A 19 -16.66 17.86 1.66
N GLU A 20 -17.70 17.50 0.89
CA GLU A 20 -18.63 18.42 0.22
C GLU A 20 -17.95 19.33 -0.81
N ALA A 21 -16.79 18.93 -1.32
CA ALA A 21 -16.10 19.59 -2.42
C ALA A 21 -16.25 18.78 -3.70
N ASP A 22 -17.00 19.30 -4.66
CA ASP A 22 -17.20 18.62 -5.95
C ASP A 22 -15.96 18.68 -6.85
N LYS A 23 -15.14 19.70 -6.68
CA LYS A 23 -13.95 19.98 -7.49
C LYS A 23 -13.05 21.02 -6.83
N ILE A 24 -11.87 21.21 -7.36
CA ILE A 24 -10.97 22.30 -6.99
C ILE A 24 -11.56 23.63 -7.48
N PRO A 25 -11.53 24.70 -6.67
CA PRO A 25 -11.98 26.02 -7.12
C PRO A 25 -11.18 26.50 -8.34
N PRO A 26 -11.80 27.23 -9.28
CA PRO A 26 -11.09 27.86 -10.38
C PRO A 26 -9.97 28.79 -9.89
N PRO A 27 -8.93 29.04 -10.70
CA PRO A 27 -7.88 29.97 -10.34
C PRO A 27 -8.46 31.38 -9.98
N GLY A 28 -8.05 31.88 -8.82
CA GLY A 28 -8.52 33.18 -8.29
C GLY A 28 -9.78 33.12 -7.42
N GLU A 29 -10.36 31.93 -7.24
CA GLU A 29 -11.47 31.70 -6.33
C GLU A 29 -11.02 30.99 -5.06
N GLU A 30 -11.70 31.25 -3.95
CA GLU A 30 -11.54 30.55 -2.66
C GLU A 30 -12.88 29.93 -2.26
N TRP A 31 -12.85 28.64 -1.90
CA TRP A 31 -14.03 27.95 -1.36
C TRP A 31 -13.75 27.48 0.05
N GLU A 32 -14.66 27.81 0.96
CA GLU A 32 -14.61 27.29 2.32
C GLU A 32 -15.16 25.86 2.36
N VAL A 33 -14.54 25.00 3.15
CA VAL A 33 -15.00 23.62 3.39
C VAL A 33 -15.20 23.40 4.88
N ASP A 34 -16.21 22.64 5.25
CA ASP A 34 -16.57 22.44 6.65
C ASP A 34 -15.57 21.53 7.38
N THR A 35 -14.97 20.58 6.68
CA THR A 35 -14.12 19.58 7.33
C THR A 35 -13.06 19.03 6.38
N ILE A 36 -11.84 18.94 6.89
CA ILE A 36 -10.76 18.13 6.31
C ILE A 36 -10.42 17.04 7.32
N LYS A 37 -10.35 15.79 6.87
CA LYS A 37 -10.01 14.65 7.70
C LYS A 37 -8.73 14.00 7.20
N THR A 38 -7.71 13.98 8.05
CA THR A 38 -6.44 13.29 7.81
C THR A 38 -6.55 11.82 8.22
N CYS A 39 -6.24 10.91 7.31
CA CYS A 39 -6.22 9.46 7.55
C CYS A 39 -4.96 8.85 6.93
N ILE A 40 -4.56 7.68 7.43
CA ILE A 40 -3.59 6.84 6.72
C ILE A 40 -4.32 6.21 5.53
N GLY A 41 -3.72 6.32 4.34
CA GLY A 41 -4.10 5.70 3.09
C GLY A 41 -3.02 4.75 2.58
N GLY A 42 -3.28 4.20 1.39
CA GLY A 42 -2.46 3.15 0.77
C GLY A 42 -3.03 1.77 1.01
N GLY A 43 -3.13 0.96 -0.04
CA GLY A 43 -3.76 -0.37 0.02
C GLY A 43 -3.08 -1.28 1.05
N ALA A 44 -1.76 -1.36 1.00
CA ALA A 44 -0.99 -2.15 1.97
C ALA A 44 -1.15 -1.63 3.39
N ALA A 45 -1.11 -0.31 3.59
CA ALA A 45 -1.25 0.27 4.92
C ALA A 45 -2.64 0.05 5.52
N LEU A 46 -3.70 0.16 4.71
CA LEU A 46 -5.07 -0.11 5.15
C LEU A 46 -5.26 -1.58 5.54
N PHE A 47 -4.68 -2.51 4.77
CA PHE A 47 -4.64 -3.93 5.12
C PHE A 47 -3.92 -4.13 6.46
N ALA A 48 -2.72 -3.57 6.64
CA ALA A 48 -1.95 -3.68 7.88
C ALA A 48 -2.70 -3.13 9.09
N LEU A 49 -3.37 -1.98 8.95
CA LEU A 49 -4.21 -1.40 10.00
C LEU A 49 -5.38 -2.31 10.38
N GLY A 50 -6.03 -2.94 9.38
CA GLY A 50 -7.10 -3.90 9.61
C GLY A 50 -6.61 -5.11 10.41
N ILE A 51 -5.51 -5.70 9.99
CA ILE A 51 -4.90 -6.88 10.64
C ILE A 51 -4.38 -6.54 12.04
N GLY A 52 -3.74 -5.38 12.22
CA GLY A 52 -3.29 -4.91 13.55
C GLY A 52 -4.45 -4.75 14.53
N LYS A 53 -5.60 -4.24 14.08
CA LYS A 53 -6.82 -4.17 14.92
C LYS A 53 -7.37 -5.54 15.31
N LEU A 54 -7.12 -6.58 14.51
CA LEU A 54 -7.47 -7.96 14.84
C LEU A 54 -6.47 -8.60 15.80
N GLY A 55 -5.38 -7.92 16.15
CA GLY A 55 -4.38 -8.38 17.13
C GLY A 55 -3.35 -9.35 16.59
N LEU A 56 -3.22 -9.48 15.27
CA LEU A 56 -2.19 -10.32 14.65
C LEU A 56 -0.83 -9.61 14.68
N LYS A 57 0.23 -10.38 14.88
CA LYS A 57 1.61 -9.88 14.86
C LYS A 57 1.99 -9.53 13.43
N THR A 58 1.93 -8.26 13.10
CA THR A 58 2.13 -7.74 11.76
C THR A 58 3.44 -6.98 11.67
N VAL A 59 4.21 -7.15 10.60
CA VAL A 59 5.29 -6.25 10.20
C VAL A 59 4.92 -5.55 8.90
N PHE A 60 5.25 -4.28 8.79
CA PHE A 60 5.04 -3.50 7.58
C PHE A 60 6.36 -3.12 6.93
N LYS A 61 6.48 -3.38 5.63
CA LYS A 61 7.59 -2.93 4.77
C LYS A 61 7.08 -1.99 3.69
N GLY A 62 7.58 -0.78 3.71
CA GLY A 62 7.27 0.30 2.78
C GLY A 62 8.20 1.48 3.06
N SER A 63 7.88 2.65 2.52
CA SER A 63 8.69 3.86 2.68
C SER A 63 7.87 5.05 3.14
N VAL A 64 8.43 5.86 4.04
CA VAL A 64 7.88 7.15 4.48
C VAL A 64 8.96 8.22 4.43
N GLY A 65 8.59 9.48 4.37
CA GLY A 65 9.53 10.59 4.48
C GLY A 65 9.97 10.84 5.92
N SER A 66 11.07 11.60 6.08
CA SER A 66 11.50 12.16 7.37
C SER A 66 10.68 13.43 7.71
N ASP A 67 9.35 13.33 7.64
CA ASP A 67 8.39 14.40 7.84
C ASP A 67 7.32 14.02 8.88
N LEU A 68 6.46 15.00 9.23
CA LEU A 68 5.39 14.80 10.23
C LEU A 68 4.42 13.67 9.84
N TYR A 69 4.19 13.45 8.56
CA TYR A 69 3.32 12.39 8.09
C TYR A 69 3.97 11.01 8.25
N GLY A 70 5.28 10.90 7.98
CA GLY A 70 6.03 9.68 8.22
C GLY A 70 6.07 9.30 9.71
N GLU A 71 6.25 10.30 10.59
CA GLU A 71 6.17 10.10 12.04
C GLU A 71 4.76 9.65 12.47
N TYR A 72 3.73 10.33 11.99
CA TYR A 72 2.33 9.99 12.30
C TYR A 72 1.96 8.56 11.88
N ILE A 73 2.42 8.10 10.69
CA ILE A 73 2.21 6.73 10.21
C ILE A 73 2.88 5.73 11.15
N LYS A 74 4.18 5.91 11.44
CA LYS A 74 4.94 5.00 12.32
C LYS A 74 4.34 4.95 13.73
N ASP A 75 3.96 6.08 14.29
CA ASP A 75 3.33 6.15 15.61
C ASP A 75 1.98 5.43 15.64
N THR A 76 1.17 5.58 14.58
CA THR A 76 -0.13 4.93 14.50
C THR A 76 0.02 3.41 14.37
N PHE A 77 0.97 2.95 13.55
CA PHE A 77 1.29 1.53 13.42
C PHE A 77 1.76 0.93 14.74
N ASN A 78 2.70 1.59 15.42
CA ASN A 78 3.22 1.15 16.71
C ASN A 78 2.11 1.05 17.78
N LYS A 79 1.16 1.99 17.83
CA LYS A 79 -0.01 1.96 18.73
C LYS A 79 -0.93 0.75 18.48
N LEU A 80 -0.94 0.22 17.28
CA LEU A 80 -1.70 -0.98 16.90
C LEU A 80 -0.85 -2.26 16.96
N GLY A 81 0.39 -2.19 17.47
CA GLY A 81 1.28 -3.34 17.58
C GLY A 81 1.87 -3.81 16.24
N ILE A 82 1.81 -2.98 15.19
CA ILE A 82 2.43 -3.26 13.91
C ILE A 82 3.92 -2.92 14.00
N ASP A 83 4.78 -3.89 13.71
CA ASP A 83 6.25 -3.73 13.71
C ASP A 83 6.67 -2.84 12.52
N THR A 84 7.25 -1.69 12.83
CA THR A 84 7.70 -0.69 11.84
C THR A 84 9.19 -0.81 11.50
N SER A 85 9.88 -1.84 11.99
CA SER A 85 11.34 -2.01 11.82
C SER A 85 11.80 -2.18 10.38
N LEU A 86 10.88 -2.50 9.46
CA LEU A 86 11.16 -2.63 8.03
C LEU A 86 10.68 -1.43 7.19
N ILE A 87 10.16 -0.39 7.84
CA ILE A 87 9.84 0.87 7.14
C ILE A 87 11.12 1.64 6.88
N THR A 88 11.37 1.96 5.61
CA THR A 88 12.45 2.86 5.21
C THR A 88 12.02 4.32 5.45
N THR A 89 12.89 5.12 6.03
CA THR A 89 12.69 6.57 6.13
C THR A 89 13.58 7.25 5.10
N GLU A 90 12.96 7.98 4.17
CA GLU A 90 13.65 8.69 3.10
C GLU A 90 13.91 10.14 3.53
N GLU A 91 15.16 10.58 3.47
CA GLU A 91 15.54 11.94 3.88
C GLU A 91 15.25 12.98 2.78
N ASP A 92 15.31 12.56 1.52
CA ASP A 92 15.20 13.45 0.35
C ASP A 92 13.80 13.49 -0.26
N LYS A 93 12.84 12.75 0.30
CA LYS A 93 11.46 12.69 -0.20
C LYS A 93 10.46 12.83 0.94
N ASN A 94 9.37 13.51 0.66
CA ASN A 94 8.24 13.56 1.58
C ASN A 94 7.36 12.31 1.45
N THR A 95 6.66 11.99 2.53
CA THR A 95 5.61 10.97 2.55
C THR A 95 4.55 11.26 1.48
N GLY A 96 4.03 10.23 0.83
CA GLY A 96 2.96 10.37 -0.16
C GLY A 96 1.70 10.98 0.46
N VAL A 97 1.00 11.83 -0.31
CA VAL A 97 -0.25 12.48 0.11
C VAL A 97 -1.26 12.40 -1.01
N SER A 98 -2.49 12.02 -0.68
CA SER A 98 -3.62 12.05 -1.60
C SER A 98 -4.70 13.00 -1.08
N LEU A 99 -5.02 14.04 -1.85
CA LEU A 99 -6.15 14.92 -1.58
C LEU A 99 -7.40 14.31 -2.21
N SER A 100 -8.37 13.94 -1.39
CA SER A 100 -9.64 13.36 -1.84
C SER A 100 -10.75 14.39 -1.74
N PHE A 101 -11.28 14.81 -2.88
CA PHE A 101 -12.45 15.66 -2.99
C PHE A 101 -13.68 14.76 -3.11
N THR A 102 -14.54 14.78 -2.09
CA THR A 102 -15.65 13.84 -1.98
C THR A 102 -16.99 14.57 -1.94
N ASN A 103 -17.89 14.21 -2.82
CA ASN A 103 -19.29 14.61 -2.81
C ASN A 103 -20.21 13.42 -2.57
N LYS A 104 -21.55 13.63 -2.72
CA LYS A 104 -22.56 12.58 -2.46
C LYS A 104 -22.55 11.43 -3.48
N ASN A 105 -21.98 11.67 -4.68
CA ASN A 105 -22.08 10.74 -5.79
C ASN A 105 -20.75 10.08 -6.15
N ASP A 106 -19.64 10.81 -5.96
CA ASP A 106 -18.32 10.34 -6.40
C ASP A 106 -17.19 11.05 -5.66
N ARG A 107 -15.95 10.66 -5.96
CA ARG A 107 -14.73 11.24 -5.41
C ARG A 107 -13.68 11.41 -6.50
N SER A 108 -12.90 12.48 -6.40
CA SER A 108 -11.73 12.72 -7.24
C SER A 108 -10.49 12.88 -6.38
N PHE A 109 -9.34 12.57 -6.95
CA PHE A 109 -8.07 12.57 -6.23
C PHE A 109 -7.05 13.45 -6.92
N LEU A 110 -6.23 14.12 -6.11
CA LEU A 110 -4.98 14.71 -6.51
C LEU A 110 -3.88 14.10 -5.65
N THR A 111 -3.01 13.29 -6.25
CA THR A 111 -2.04 12.48 -5.52
C THR A 111 -0.60 12.92 -5.79
N TYR A 112 0.12 13.22 -4.71
CA TYR A 112 1.58 13.27 -4.67
C TYR A 112 2.09 11.92 -4.18
N ARG A 113 2.77 11.16 -5.03
CA ARG A 113 3.22 9.80 -4.71
C ARG A 113 4.34 9.78 -3.66
N GLY A 114 5.21 10.80 -3.66
CA GLY A 114 6.27 10.93 -2.68
C GLY A 114 7.13 9.68 -2.54
N THR A 115 7.26 9.20 -1.31
CA THR A 115 8.03 7.98 -1.00
C THR A 115 7.46 6.70 -1.62
N ASN A 116 6.20 6.66 -2.07
CA ASN A 116 5.65 5.52 -2.79
C ASN A 116 6.32 5.28 -4.16
N ASP A 117 7.01 6.30 -4.71
CA ASP A 117 7.83 6.12 -5.92
C ASP A 117 9.13 5.34 -5.69
N THR A 118 9.55 5.15 -4.44
CA THR A 118 10.76 4.38 -4.08
C THR A 118 10.45 2.92 -3.74
N ILE A 119 9.18 2.55 -3.69
CA ILE A 119 8.76 1.17 -3.40
C ILE A 119 9.19 0.27 -4.55
N ASP A 120 10.01 -0.73 -4.22
CA ASP A 120 10.54 -1.70 -5.18
C ASP A 120 10.46 -3.09 -4.57
N ILE A 121 9.67 -3.98 -5.19
CA ILE A 121 9.46 -5.34 -4.70
C ILE A 121 10.75 -6.14 -4.59
N ARG A 122 11.79 -5.79 -5.36
CA ARG A 122 13.12 -6.40 -5.29
C ARG A 122 13.85 -6.15 -3.96
N ASN A 123 13.38 -5.19 -3.17
CA ASN A 123 13.88 -4.92 -1.81
C ASN A 123 13.35 -5.92 -0.77
N ILE A 124 12.40 -6.79 -1.11
CA ILE A 124 11.95 -7.87 -0.23
C ILE A 124 13.04 -8.95 -0.18
N ARG A 125 13.46 -9.28 1.03
CA ARG A 125 14.44 -10.34 1.27
C ARG A 125 13.73 -11.62 1.70
N LEU A 126 14.09 -12.73 1.06
CA LEU A 126 13.49 -14.04 1.37
C LEU A 126 13.64 -14.41 2.85
N GLU A 127 14.77 -14.03 3.48
CA GLU A 127 15.02 -14.28 4.89
C GLU A 127 14.07 -13.51 5.84
N GLU A 128 13.55 -12.35 5.40
CA GLU A 128 12.49 -11.63 6.13
C GLU A 128 11.15 -12.36 5.97
N VAL A 129 10.81 -12.77 4.74
CA VAL A 129 9.56 -13.47 4.44
C VAL A 129 9.46 -14.80 5.19
N LYS A 130 10.54 -15.55 5.30
CA LYS A 130 10.60 -16.81 6.08
C LYS A 130 10.20 -16.65 7.55
N LEU A 131 10.25 -15.44 8.09
CA LEU A 131 9.86 -15.16 9.47
C LEU A 131 8.36 -14.87 9.63
N ALA A 132 7.57 -14.89 8.55
CA ALA A 132 6.12 -14.67 8.57
C ALA A 132 5.36 -15.92 8.12
N GLU A 133 4.14 -16.13 8.67
CA GLU A 133 3.24 -17.19 8.21
C GLU A 133 2.59 -16.85 6.87
N HIS A 134 2.33 -15.56 6.65
CA HIS A 134 1.69 -15.02 5.46
C HIS A 134 2.38 -13.75 4.99
N ILE A 135 2.46 -13.55 3.66
CA ILE A 135 2.85 -12.27 3.06
C ILE A 135 1.69 -11.69 2.25
N HIS A 136 1.36 -10.44 2.50
CA HIS A 136 0.43 -9.65 1.71
C HIS A 136 1.20 -8.62 0.87
N ILE A 137 0.98 -8.62 -0.42
CA ILE A 137 1.70 -7.80 -1.40
C ILE A 137 0.71 -6.92 -2.14
N THR A 138 1.02 -5.63 -2.29
CA THR A 138 0.29 -4.69 -3.16
C THR A 138 1.22 -4.07 -4.20
N GLY A 139 0.70 -3.22 -5.08
CA GLY A 139 1.51 -2.44 -6.01
C GLY A 139 1.86 -3.15 -7.31
N TYR A 140 1.14 -4.20 -7.68
CA TYR A 140 1.23 -4.79 -9.01
C TYR A 140 0.68 -3.79 -10.05
N MET A 141 1.44 -3.51 -11.10
CA MET A 141 1.12 -2.51 -12.14
C MET A 141 1.19 -3.12 -13.56
N GLY A 142 0.65 -4.32 -13.73
CA GLY A 142 0.63 -4.97 -15.02
C GLY A 142 2.04 -5.15 -15.63
N SER A 143 2.19 -4.86 -16.92
CA SER A 143 3.43 -5.06 -17.66
C SER A 143 4.63 -4.28 -17.12
N LYS A 144 4.41 -3.20 -16.37
CA LYS A 144 5.50 -2.36 -15.83
C LYS A 144 6.40 -3.08 -14.84
N ASN A 145 5.84 -3.99 -14.04
CA ASN A 145 6.58 -4.68 -12.99
C ASN A 145 6.26 -6.18 -12.89
N HIS A 146 5.59 -6.74 -13.90
CA HIS A 146 5.18 -8.15 -13.92
C HIS A 146 6.33 -9.12 -13.59
N ASP A 147 7.45 -8.99 -14.30
CA ASP A 147 8.58 -9.91 -14.14
C ASP A 147 9.16 -9.91 -12.72
N ASP A 148 9.24 -8.73 -12.09
CA ASP A 148 9.74 -8.59 -10.73
C ASP A 148 8.79 -9.28 -9.73
N TYR A 149 7.47 -9.10 -9.89
CA TYR A 149 6.44 -9.73 -9.06
C TYR A 149 6.40 -11.25 -9.27
N TYR A 150 6.36 -11.70 -10.53
CA TYR A 150 6.38 -13.11 -10.87
C TYR A 150 7.60 -13.82 -10.27
N ASN A 151 8.79 -13.27 -10.48
CA ASN A 151 10.03 -13.86 -10.00
C ASN A 151 10.08 -13.94 -8.47
N LEU A 152 9.67 -12.88 -7.76
CA LEU A 152 9.67 -12.88 -6.29
C LEU A 152 8.62 -13.85 -5.74
N ILE A 153 7.38 -13.81 -6.23
CA ILE A 153 6.28 -14.64 -5.74
C ILE A 153 6.61 -16.12 -5.95
N ARG A 154 7.13 -16.49 -7.12
CA ARG A 154 7.62 -17.83 -7.40
C ARG A 154 8.76 -18.23 -6.46
N LEU A 155 9.75 -17.35 -6.25
CA LEU A 155 10.87 -17.60 -5.34
C LEU A 155 10.39 -17.87 -3.91
N ILE A 156 9.43 -17.09 -3.41
CA ILE A 156 8.82 -17.28 -2.09
C ILE A 156 8.16 -18.66 -2.03
N LYS A 157 7.31 -19.00 -3.00
CA LYS A 157 6.55 -20.26 -3.02
C LYS A 157 7.44 -21.49 -3.12
N GLU A 158 8.54 -21.40 -3.88
CA GLU A 158 9.49 -22.52 -4.04
C GLU A 158 10.41 -22.73 -2.83
N ASN A 159 10.65 -21.70 -2.01
CA ASN A 159 11.69 -21.74 -0.96
C ASN A 159 11.17 -21.51 0.46
N THR A 160 9.85 -21.34 0.63
CA THR A 160 9.22 -21.12 1.94
C THR A 160 7.90 -21.87 2.03
N ASP A 161 7.37 -21.97 3.25
CA ASP A 161 6.01 -22.41 3.57
C ASP A 161 5.06 -21.22 3.80
N THR A 162 5.53 -20.00 3.53
CA THR A 162 4.75 -18.77 3.71
C THR A 162 3.65 -18.69 2.64
N THR A 163 2.41 -18.48 3.07
CA THR A 163 1.29 -18.24 2.17
C THR A 163 1.31 -16.82 1.60
N ILE A 164 0.75 -16.62 0.41
CA ILE A 164 0.88 -15.38 -0.34
C ILE A 164 -0.50 -14.84 -0.72
N SER A 165 -0.76 -13.58 -0.41
CA SER A 165 -1.86 -12.82 -1.02
C SER A 165 -1.35 -11.65 -1.84
N LEU A 166 -2.02 -11.39 -2.95
CA LEU A 166 -1.79 -10.24 -3.82
C LEU A 166 -3.06 -9.40 -3.91
N ASP A 167 -2.92 -8.08 -3.70
CA ASP A 167 -3.95 -7.11 -4.02
C ASP A 167 -3.55 -6.41 -5.32
N VAL A 168 -4.39 -6.55 -6.35
CA VAL A 168 -4.16 -5.96 -7.66
C VAL A 168 -4.48 -4.48 -7.57
N GLY A 169 -3.47 -3.64 -7.69
CA GLY A 169 -3.65 -2.19 -7.70
C GLY A 169 -4.25 -1.69 -9.02
N TRP A 170 -4.53 -0.39 -9.06
CA TRP A 170 -4.94 0.29 -10.28
C TRP A 170 -3.85 0.19 -11.35
N ASP A 171 -4.21 -0.29 -12.55
CA ASP A 171 -3.32 -0.28 -13.71
C ASP A 171 -3.40 1.10 -14.40
N ASP A 172 -2.37 1.92 -14.20
CA ASP A 172 -2.26 3.25 -14.82
C ASP A 172 -2.26 3.20 -16.35
N THR A 173 -1.88 2.06 -16.94
CA THR A 173 -1.90 1.87 -18.41
C THR A 173 -3.29 1.56 -18.93
N GLN A 174 -4.19 1.09 -18.06
CA GLN A 174 -5.53 0.58 -18.41
C GLN A 174 -5.52 -0.54 -19.47
N GLU A 175 -4.38 -1.20 -19.65
CA GLU A 175 -4.27 -2.33 -20.57
C GLU A 175 -4.87 -3.62 -20.01
N TRP A 176 -4.97 -3.72 -18.67
CA TRP A 176 -5.49 -4.88 -17.93
C TRP A 176 -4.89 -6.19 -18.46
N ASN A 177 -3.57 -6.22 -18.53
CA ASN A 177 -2.80 -7.28 -19.18
C ASN A 177 -3.01 -8.63 -18.48
N THR A 178 -3.29 -9.67 -19.29
CA THR A 178 -3.50 -11.05 -18.84
C THR A 178 -2.25 -11.73 -18.28
N SER A 179 -1.08 -11.11 -18.33
CA SER A 179 0.17 -11.66 -17.74
C SER A 179 0.04 -11.98 -16.26
N ILE A 180 -0.87 -11.33 -15.54
CA ILE A 180 -1.17 -11.66 -14.14
C ILE A 180 -1.54 -13.13 -13.94
N TYR A 181 -2.10 -13.81 -14.95
CA TYR A 181 -2.48 -15.21 -14.86
C TYR A 181 -1.27 -16.14 -14.63
N ASP A 182 -0.07 -15.73 -15.01
CA ASP A 182 1.16 -16.48 -14.74
C ASP A 182 1.50 -16.52 -13.25
N ILE A 183 1.00 -15.55 -12.47
CA ILE A 183 1.21 -15.43 -11.03
C ILE A 183 0.20 -16.28 -10.25
N PHE A 184 -1.01 -16.48 -10.75
CA PHE A 184 -2.11 -17.16 -10.04
C PHE A 184 -1.75 -18.52 -9.44
N PRO A 185 -0.98 -19.43 -10.12
CA PRO A 185 -0.61 -20.72 -9.55
C PRO A 185 0.19 -20.64 -8.24
N TYR A 186 0.78 -19.50 -7.93
CA TYR A 186 1.64 -19.29 -6.78
C TYR A 186 0.94 -18.54 -5.63
N LEU A 187 -0.29 -18.01 -5.87
CA LEU A 187 -1.06 -17.28 -4.86
C LEU A 187 -1.97 -18.21 -4.06
N ASP A 188 -2.14 -17.89 -2.79
CA ASP A 188 -3.15 -18.50 -1.93
C ASP A 188 -4.43 -17.64 -1.87
N VAL A 189 -4.30 -16.32 -2.00
CA VAL A 189 -5.44 -15.36 -2.04
C VAL A 189 -5.15 -14.27 -3.05
N LEU A 190 -6.18 -13.86 -3.79
CA LEU A 190 -6.15 -12.71 -4.70
C LEU A 190 -7.26 -11.73 -4.33
N PHE A 191 -6.91 -10.46 -4.16
CA PHE A 191 -7.84 -9.37 -3.95
C PHE A 191 -7.92 -8.54 -5.24
N MET A 192 -9.15 -8.26 -5.67
CA MET A 192 -9.43 -7.38 -6.80
C MET A 192 -10.85 -6.81 -6.65
N ASN A 193 -11.06 -5.62 -7.17
CA ASN A 193 -12.40 -5.04 -7.28
C ASN A 193 -13.05 -5.42 -8.63
N GLU A 194 -14.29 -4.97 -8.87
CA GLU A 194 -15.06 -5.29 -10.08
C GLU A 194 -14.41 -4.78 -11.37
N THR A 195 -13.62 -3.71 -11.30
CA THR A 195 -12.94 -3.12 -12.47
C THR A 195 -11.65 -3.87 -12.79
N GLU A 196 -10.99 -4.43 -11.76
CA GLU A 196 -9.73 -5.18 -11.86
C GLU A 196 -9.96 -6.65 -12.27
N ALA A 197 -11.18 -7.16 -12.14
CA ALA A 197 -11.58 -8.54 -12.48
C ALA A 197 -11.97 -8.68 -13.97
#